data_a895e0dfeefba319bfbef3f974f4b299
#
_entry.id   a895e0dfeefba319bfbef3f974f4b299
#
_cell.length_a   1.000
_cell.length_b   1.000
_cell.length_c   1.000
_cell.angle_alpha   90.00
_cell.angle_beta   90.00
_cell.angle_gamma   90.00
#
_symmetry.space_group_name_H-M   'P 1'
#
loop_
_entity.id
_entity.type
_entity.pdbx_description
1 polymer ?
#
loop_
_entity_poly.entity_id
_entity_poly.type
_entity_poly.pdbx_seq_one_letter_code
_entity_poly.pdbx_strand_id
1 'polypeptide(L)'
;MLRSDADITAFRAVRQILLLVSKVELPVTPRRELEALRGYIETDASLEEIPELPLQEFKDASRALLAPYLAAVESRIWSGDWIPRHSSGALATREMYNSRHSFRTWTERLQSFLLWEDELAFSYREIVDNLDDFSVLAPDQEPPSKVTTVPKTMKAPRIIAEEPVWNQFIQQGVLHVMTEVIQEPRFRRLADIFSWLDQEPNRELARVGSVDGSYATFDLSEASDRVSLQLVEALLAQHPFLKGVVLASRSRTAKLSTGDEIVLKKFASMGSSLCFPIESMVFFIIEAIAWAEHEGMVPSALRVRGLPRMRVYGDDLIVPQAVAQILPRRLETYGLKVNSRKSFTTGPIRESCGADWYLGSDISVFKLRVPFPEAEHQFETISRTIEFHNNAYSAGWFLVAGQAELSLNGIFRKLPRVPVGTRLSALWSWDQVDSGAVRLDPKLQRRQ
;
A
#
# COMPACT_ATOMS: atom_id res chain seq x y z
N MET A 1 -30.64 16.90 5.50
CA MET A 1 -29.34 17.38 5.03
C MET A 1 -28.83 18.38 6.05
N LEU A 2 -27.66 18.17 6.65
CA LEU A 2 -27.07 19.13 7.59
C LEU A 2 -26.70 20.40 6.82
N ARG A 3 -27.14 21.54 7.27
CA ARG A 3 -27.04 22.83 6.52
C ARG A 3 -26.29 23.93 7.24
N SER A 4 -25.92 23.72 8.51
CA SER A 4 -25.20 24.69 9.32
C SER A 4 -23.85 24.13 9.80
N ASP A 5 -22.92 25.01 10.13
CA ASP A 5 -21.63 24.63 10.75
C ASP A 5 -21.85 23.91 12.10
N ALA A 6 -22.89 24.30 12.84
CA ALA A 6 -23.27 23.64 14.08
C ALA A 6 -23.70 22.19 13.85
N ASP A 7 -24.48 21.92 12.78
CA ASP A 7 -24.90 20.57 12.41
C ASP A 7 -23.71 19.70 12.00
N ILE A 8 -22.76 20.26 11.24
CA ILE A 8 -21.55 19.55 10.83
C ILE A 8 -20.69 19.22 12.03
N THR A 9 -20.54 20.16 12.98
CA THR A 9 -19.80 19.95 14.22
C THR A 9 -20.43 18.86 15.07
N ALA A 10 -21.74 18.86 15.23
CA ALA A 10 -22.48 17.82 15.95
C ALA A 10 -22.35 16.45 15.27
N PHE A 11 -22.45 16.41 13.93
CA PHE A 11 -22.27 15.19 13.16
C PHE A 11 -20.85 14.61 13.31
N ARG A 12 -19.82 15.47 13.24
CA ARG A 12 -18.42 15.08 13.48
C ARG A 12 -18.24 14.52 14.89
N ALA A 13 -18.84 15.16 15.91
CA ALA A 13 -18.77 14.70 17.29
C ALA A 13 -19.40 13.32 17.47
N VAL A 14 -20.59 13.10 16.91
CA VAL A 14 -21.26 11.78 16.94
C VAL A 14 -20.42 10.72 16.25
N ARG A 15 -19.88 11.01 15.06
CA ARG A 15 -18.96 10.10 14.35
C ARG A 15 -17.73 9.78 15.19
N GLN A 16 -17.13 10.79 15.83
CA GLN A 16 -15.94 10.63 16.69
C GLN A 16 -16.21 9.66 17.83
N ILE A 17 -17.35 9.80 18.53
CA ILE A 17 -17.73 8.91 19.63
C ILE A 17 -17.95 7.47 19.13
N LEU A 18 -18.73 7.31 18.05
CA LEU A 18 -19.09 5.99 17.53
C LEU A 18 -17.90 5.22 16.93
N LEU A 19 -16.93 5.93 16.35
CA LEU A 19 -15.82 5.33 15.63
C LEU A 19 -14.48 5.32 16.37
N LEU A 20 -14.43 5.93 17.58
CA LEU A 20 -13.22 6.08 18.39
C LEU A 20 -12.47 4.75 18.57
N VAL A 21 -13.19 3.69 18.90
CA VAL A 21 -12.62 2.36 19.18
C VAL A 21 -12.71 1.38 17.99
N SER A 22 -13.15 1.85 16.82
CA SER A 22 -13.44 0.98 15.67
C SER A 22 -12.20 0.27 15.09
N LYS A 23 -11.00 0.78 15.39
CA LYS A 23 -9.70 0.23 14.93
C LYS A 23 -8.80 -0.23 16.08
N VAL A 24 -9.35 -0.53 17.25
CA VAL A 24 -8.53 -1.10 18.34
C VAL A 24 -8.01 -2.46 17.89
N GLU A 25 -6.69 -2.60 17.95
CA GLU A 25 -5.95 -3.81 17.61
C GLU A 25 -5.92 -4.70 18.87
N LEU A 26 -6.68 -5.77 18.86
CA LEU A 26 -6.67 -6.79 19.91
C LEU A 26 -5.91 -8.03 19.41
N PRO A 27 -5.38 -8.84 20.32
CA PRO A 27 -4.81 -10.14 19.97
C PRO A 27 -5.78 -10.95 19.11
N VAL A 28 -5.27 -11.53 18.05
CA VAL A 28 -6.07 -12.33 17.12
C VAL A 28 -6.41 -13.65 17.80
N THR A 29 -7.68 -14.01 17.83
CA THR A 29 -8.10 -15.32 18.32
C THR A 29 -7.86 -16.39 17.25
N PRO A 30 -7.55 -17.66 17.61
CA PRO A 30 -7.34 -18.74 16.65
C PRO A 30 -8.49 -18.89 15.64
N ARG A 31 -9.73 -18.70 16.11
CA ARG A 31 -10.90 -18.75 15.24
C ARG A 31 -10.89 -17.67 14.16
N ARG A 32 -10.58 -16.42 14.52
CA ARG A 32 -10.50 -15.29 13.57
C ARG A 32 -9.34 -15.41 12.61
N GLU A 33 -8.24 -15.99 13.09
CA GLU A 33 -7.11 -16.30 12.23
C GLU A 33 -7.51 -17.31 11.15
N LEU A 34 -8.14 -18.43 11.54
CA LEU A 34 -8.63 -19.44 10.59
C LEU A 34 -9.67 -18.88 9.61
N GLU A 35 -10.59 -18.02 10.08
CA GLU A 35 -11.56 -17.35 9.21
C GLU A 35 -10.87 -16.44 8.19
N ALA A 36 -9.83 -15.69 8.58
CA ALA A 36 -9.06 -14.85 7.69
C ALA A 36 -8.26 -15.67 6.66
N LEU A 37 -7.61 -16.76 7.09
CA LEU A 37 -6.89 -17.68 6.20
C LEU A 37 -7.82 -18.35 5.18
N ARG A 38 -9.02 -18.78 5.60
CA ARG A 38 -10.03 -19.30 4.68
C ARG A 38 -10.43 -18.26 3.64
N GLY A 39 -10.73 -17.03 4.06
CA GLY A 39 -11.05 -15.93 3.13
C GLY A 39 -9.93 -15.66 2.13
N TYR A 40 -8.67 -15.74 2.56
CA TYR A 40 -7.50 -15.60 1.69
C TYR A 40 -7.44 -16.69 0.62
N ILE A 41 -7.64 -17.97 1.01
CA ILE A 41 -7.67 -19.12 0.09
C ILE A 41 -8.85 -19.01 -0.88
N GLU A 42 -10.06 -18.73 -0.36
CA GLU A 42 -11.28 -18.62 -1.15
C GLU A 42 -11.19 -17.48 -2.17
N THR A 43 -10.60 -16.35 -1.78
CA THR A 43 -10.40 -15.21 -2.69
C THR A 43 -9.47 -15.59 -3.85
N ASP A 44 -8.34 -16.22 -3.58
CA ASP A 44 -7.40 -16.68 -4.61
C ASP A 44 -8.03 -17.76 -5.50
N ALA A 45 -8.72 -18.74 -4.90
CA ALA A 45 -9.41 -19.80 -5.63
C ALA A 45 -10.53 -19.26 -6.55
N SER A 46 -11.18 -18.15 -6.16
CA SER A 46 -12.26 -17.51 -6.91
C SER A 46 -11.80 -16.73 -8.14
N LEU A 47 -10.49 -16.57 -8.34
CA LEU A 47 -9.97 -15.88 -9.52
C LEU A 47 -10.21 -16.75 -10.76
N GLU A 48 -11.05 -16.26 -11.64
CA GLU A 48 -11.40 -16.88 -12.92
C GLU A 48 -10.53 -16.31 -14.04
N GLU A 49 -10.45 -17.03 -15.15
CA GLU A 49 -9.81 -16.51 -16.36
C GLU A 49 -10.62 -15.36 -16.94
N ILE A 50 -9.94 -14.26 -17.26
CA ILE A 50 -10.54 -13.10 -17.88
C ILE A 50 -10.79 -13.45 -19.37
N PRO A 51 -12.01 -13.23 -19.90
CA PRO A 51 -12.31 -13.49 -21.29
C PRO A 51 -11.36 -12.72 -22.24
N GLU A 52 -11.13 -13.29 -23.43
CA GLU A 52 -10.14 -12.76 -24.37
C GLU A 52 -10.40 -11.31 -24.79
N LEU A 53 -11.66 -10.94 -25.07
CA LEU A 53 -11.99 -9.58 -25.49
C LEU A 53 -11.69 -8.52 -24.42
N PRO A 54 -12.15 -8.62 -23.16
CA PRO A 54 -11.73 -7.72 -22.08
C PRO A 54 -10.22 -7.71 -21.87
N LEU A 55 -9.56 -8.86 -21.94
CA LEU A 55 -8.12 -8.97 -21.78
C LEU A 55 -7.36 -8.22 -22.89
N GLN A 56 -7.87 -8.28 -24.13
CA GLN A 56 -7.30 -7.53 -25.25
C GLN A 56 -7.54 -6.02 -25.09
N GLU A 57 -8.72 -5.59 -24.64
CA GLU A 57 -9.01 -4.19 -24.29
C GLU A 57 -8.02 -3.67 -23.24
N PHE A 58 -7.72 -4.48 -22.22
CA PHE A 58 -6.78 -4.14 -21.17
C PHE A 58 -5.35 -4.00 -21.70
N LYS A 59 -4.89 -4.93 -22.55
CA LYS A 59 -3.56 -4.86 -23.21
C LYS A 59 -3.43 -3.62 -24.09
N ASP A 60 -4.47 -3.28 -24.83
CA ASP A 60 -4.48 -2.11 -25.73
C ASP A 60 -4.45 -0.80 -24.95
N ALA A 61 -5.21 -0.69 -23.86
CA ALA A 61 -5.18 0.45 -22.96
C ALA A 61 -3.81 0.57 -22.25
N SER A 62 -3.27 -0.53 -21.73
CA SER A 62 -1.94 -0.56 -21.11
C SER A 62 -0.87 -0.08 -22.07
N ARG A 63 -0.85 -0.61 -23.30
CA ARG A 63 0.08 -0.16 -24.34
C ARG A 63 -0.08 1.33 -24.65
N ALA A 64 -1.29 1.82 -24.78
CA ALA A 64 -1.57 3.21 -25.12
C ALA A 64 -1.16 4.22 -24.03
N LEU A 65 -1.26 3.82 -22.78
CA LEU A 65 -1.09 4.71 -21.63
C LEU A 65 0.25 4.53 -20.89
N LEU A 66 0.73 3.29 -20.75
CA LEU A 66 1.87 2.97 -19.89
C LEU A 66 3.14 2.58 -20.66
N ALA A 67 3.06 2.25 -21.96
CA ALA A 67 4.24 1.77 -22.68
C ALA A 67 5.48 2.68 -22.57
N PRO A 68 5.39 4.03 -22.71
CA PRO A 68 6.56 4.88 -22.56
C PRO A 68 7.19 4.85 -21.15
N TYR A 69 6.36 4.73 -20.12
CA TYR A 69 6.80 4.64 -18.73
C TYR A 69 7.45 3.29 -18.44
N LEU A 70 6.78 2.20 -18.81
CA LEU A 70 7.29 0.84 -18.59
C LEU A 70 8.57 0.59 -19.42
N ALA A 71 8.67 1.13 -20.64
CA ALA A 71 9.89 1.07 -21.43
C ALA A 71 11.07 1.79 -20.75
N ALA A 72 10.81 2.93 -20.09
CA ALA A 72 11.86 3.63 -19.34
C ALA A 72 12.31 2.84 -18.11
N VAL A 73 11.38 2.21 -17.38
CA VAL A 73 11.71 1.29 -16.27
C VAL A 73 12.51 0.10 -16.78
N GLU A 74 12.04 -0.56 -17.84
CA GLU A 74 12.70 -1.71 -18.46
C GLU A 74 14.12 -1.37 -18.89
N SER A 75 14.31 -0.23 -19.58
CA SER A 75 15.61 0.24 -20.05
C SER A 75 16.62 0.45 -18.93
N ARG A 76 16.21 1.02 -17.79
CA ARG A 76 17.10 1.24 -16.65
C ARG A 76 17.54 -0.06 -16.00
N ILE A 77 16.63 -1.02 -15.87
CA ILE A 77 16.96 -2.34 -15.31
C ILE A 77 17.85 -3.10 -16.30
N TRP A 78 17.50 -3.11 -17.60
CA TRP A 78 18.28 -3.77 -18.65
C TRP A 78 19.71 -3.25 -18.75
N SER A 79 19.91 -1.94 -18.65
CA SER A 79 21.25 -1.31 -18.74
C SER A 79 22.10 -1.46 -17.48
N GLY A 80 21.58 -2.05 -16.39
CA GLY A 80 22.26 -2.11 -15.10
C GLY A 80 22.27 -0.77 -14.34
N ASP A 81 21.52 0.24 -14.81
CA ASP A 81 21.41 1.54 -14.13
C ASP A 81 20.36 1.47 -13.00
N TRP A 82 20.57 0.56 -12.07
CA TRP A 82 19.74 0.35 -10.91
C TRP A 82 20.50 -0.36 -9.80
N ILE A 83 19.96 -0.31 -8.57
CA ILE A 83 20.56 -1.00 -7.42
C ILE A 83 19.45 -1.71 -6.68
N PRO A 84 19.42 -3.05 -6.69
CA PRO A 84 18.56 -3.83 -5.79
C PRO A 84 18.86 -3.50 -4.33
N ARG A 85 17.83 -3.63 -3.47
CA ARG A 85 17.98 -3.21 -2.07
C ARG A 85 17.10 -4.02 -1.12
N HIS A 86 17.48 -4.01 0.14
CA HIS A 86 16.67 -4.63 1.19
C HIS A 86 15.70 -3.64 1.81
N SER A 87 14.57 -4.15 2.30
CA SER A 87 13.66 -3.41 3.18
C SER A 87 13.81 -3.86 4.64
N SER A 88 13.14 -3.17 5.55
CA SER A 88 13.06 -3.56 6.96
C SER A 88 12.03 -4.67 7.23
N GLY A 89 11.24 -5.08 6.22
CA GLY A 89 10.18 -6.09 6.37
C GLY A 89 10.69 -7.48 6.78
N ALA A 90 9.84 -8.32 7.33
CA ALA A 90 10.15 -9.71 7.65
C ALA A 90 10.38 -10.53 6.38
N LEU A 91 11.15 -11.62 6.49
CA LEU A 91 11.52 -12.50 5.39
C LEU A 91 11.06 -13.94 5.66
N ALA A 92 10.60 -14.62 4.63
CA ALA A 92 10.21 -16.05 4.70
C ALA A 92 11.41 -16.94 5.01
N THR A 93 12.59 -16.59 4.54
CA THR A 93 13.85 -17.34 4.60
C THR A 93 14.61 -17.14 5.91
N ARG A 94 14.05 -16.39 6.86
CA ARG A 94 14.57 -16.23 8.25
C ARG A 94 15.95 -15.64 8.39
N GLU A 95 16.51 -14.99 7.38
CA GLU A 95 17.76 -14.22 7.54
C GLU A 95 17.58 -13.14 8.61
N MET A 96 18.54 -13.10 9.53
CA MET A 96 18.60 -12.02 10.52
C MET A 96 18.91 -10.68 9.84
N TYR A 97 18.46 -9.58 10.43
CA TYR A 97 18.65 -8.25 9.85
C TYR A 97 20.09 -7.99 9.39
N ASN A 98 21.10 -8.45 10.16
CA ASN A 98 22.52 -8.24 9.86
C ASN A 98 23.04 -9.17 8.74
N SER A 99 22.38 -10.29 8.44
CA SER A 99 22.80 -11.26 7.42
C SER A 99 22.06 -11.14 6.09
N ARG A 100 21.13 -10.19 5.97
CA ARG A 100 20.38 -9.96 4.72
C ARG A 100 21.26 -9.59 3.53
N HIS A 101 22.40 -8.96 3.78
CA HIS A 101 23.33 -8.52 2.75
C HIS A 101 24.33 -9.59 2.32
N SER A 102 24.29 -10.76 2.94
CA SER A 102 25.22 -11.87 2.68
C SER A 102 24.50 -13.17 2.32
N PHE A 103 23.28 -13.08 1.76
CA PHE A 103 22.62 -14.27 1.27
C PHE A 103 23.32 -14.80 0.00
N ARG A 104 23.35 -16.14 -0.12
CA ARG A 104 24.08 -16.83 -1.19
C ARG A 104 23.18 -17.83 -1.92
N THR A 105 21.95 -17.42 -2.13
CA THR A 105 20.94 -18.23 -2.80
C THR A 105 20.25 -17.39 -3.88
N TRP A 106 20.13 -17.94 -5.05
CA TRP A 106 19.43 -17.36 -6.18
C TRP A 106 18.41 -18.36 -6.73
N THR A 107 17.69 -18.00 -7.79
CA THR A 107 16.77 -18.92 -8.46
C THR A 107 17.05 -18.95 -9.95
N GLU A 108 16.82 -20.11 -10.59
CA GLU A 108 16.96 -20.23 -12.06
C GLU A 108 16.08 -19.24 -12.81
N ARG A 109 14.90 -18.93 -12.25
CA ARG A 109 14.00 -17.94 -12.84
C ARG A 109 14.60 -16.55 -12.84
N LEU A 110 15.21 -16.12 -11.75
CA LEU A 110 15.93 -14.84 -11.70
C LEU A 110 17.17 -14.87 -12.59
N GLN A 111 17.96 -15.94 -12.55
CA GLN A 111 19.16 -16.12 -13.34
C GLN A 111 18.89 -15.99 -14.84
N SER A 112 17.68 -16.30 -15.31
CA SER A 112 17.29 -16.15 -16.71
C SER A 112 17.20 -14.68 -17.16
N PHE A 113 17.13 -13.73 -16.24
CA PHE A 113 17.00 -12.30 -16.54
C PHE A 113 18.06 -11.44 -15.85
N LEU A 114 18.46 -11.81 -14.63
CA LEU A 114 19.37 -11.09 -13.75
C LEU A 114 20.41 -12.08 -13.24
N LEU A 115 21.65 -11.90 -13.64
CA LEU A 115 22.75 -12.76 -13.20
C LEU A 115 23.09 -12.41 -11.75
N TRP A 116 23.21 -13.42 -10.87
CA TRP A 116 23.60 -13.16 -9.48
C TRP A 116 24.98 -12.52 -9.37
N GLU A 117 25.85 -12.81 -10.33
CA GLU A 117 27.20 -12.26 -10.44
C GLU A 117 27.18 -10.74 -10.60
N ASP A 118 26.17 -10.21 -11.29
CA ASP A 118 26.03 -8.77 -11.53
C ASP A 118 25.31 -8.07 -10.36
N GLU A 119 24.39 -8.78 -9.70
CA GLU A 119 23.51 -8.18 -8.70
C GLU A 119 24.02 -8.30 -7.24
N LEU A 120 24.88 -9.28 -6.94
CA LEU A 120 25.33 -9.58 -5.60
C LEU A 120 26.84 -9.46 -5.39
N ALA A 121 27.65 -9.58 -6.45
CA ALA A 121 29.10 -9.54 -6.33
C ALA A 121 29.65 -8.14 -6.60
N PHE A 122 30.53 -7.65 -5.71
CA PHE A 122 31.21 -6.36 -5.88
C PHE A 122 32.50 -6.46 -6.71
N SER A 123 33.01 -7.67 -6.94
CA SER A 123 34.22 -7.88 -7.71
C SER A 123 34.31 -9.31 -8.27
N TYR A 124 35.11 -9.46 -9.33
CA TYR A 124 35.40 -10.78 -9.92
C TYR A 124 36.03 -11.75 -8.90
N ARG A 125 36.85 -11.25 -7.99
CA ARG A 125 37.43 -12.05 -6.92
C ARG A 125 36.36 -12.60 -5.97
N GLU A 126 35.40 -11.79 -5.63
CA GLU A 126 34.28 -12.20 -4.77
C GLU A 126 33.43 -13.29 -5.44
N ILE A 127 33.24 -13.22 -6.76
CA ILE A 127 32.56 -14.28 -7.52
C ILE A 127 33.33 -15.61 -7.34
N VAL A 128 34.63 -15.59 -7.59
CA VAL A 128 35.49 -16.80 -7.51
C VAL A 128 35.51 -17.37 -6.09
N ASP A 129 35.69 -16.48 -5.09
CA ASP A 129 35.80 -16.87 -3.67
C ASP A 129 34.48 -17.44 -3.11
N ASN A 130 33.32 -17.13 -3.70
CA ASN A 130 32.01 -17.57 -3.24
C ASN A 130 31.31 -18.59 -4.16
N LEU A 131 31.92 -18.96 -5.28
CA LEU A 131 31.28 -19.83 -6.28
C LEU A 131 30.79 -21.16 -5.72
N ASP A 132 31.60 -21.80 -4.83
CA ASP A 132 31.29 -23.10 -4.22
C ASP A 132 30.22 -22.99 -3.12
N ASP A 133 30.03 -21.81 -2.54
CA ASP A 133 29.08 -21.56 -1.46
C ASP A 133 27.73 -21.02 -1.98
N PHE A 134 27.65 -20.71 -3.28
CA PHE A 134 26.46 -20.13 -3.88
C PHE A 134 25.54 -21.21 -4.46
N SER A 135 24.24 -21.11 -4.18
CA SER A 135 23.25 -22.07 -4.67
C SER A 135 22.19 -21.40 -5.56
N VAL A 136 21.96 -22.00 -6.72
CA VAL A 136 20.86 -21.62 -7.62
C VAL A 136 19.76 -22.66 -7.53
N LEU A 137 18.61 -22.26 -7.03
CA LEU A 137 17.47 -23.15 -6.82
C LEU A 137 16.69 -23.37 -8.10
N ALA A 138 16.39 -24.63 -8.41
CA ALA A 138 15.45 -24.97 -9.45
C ALA A 138 14.01 -24.53 -9.07
N PRO A 139 13.11 -24.32 -10.05
CA PRO A 139 11.78 -23.83 -9.78
C PRO A 139 10.94 -24.63 -8.76
N ASP A 140 11.16 -25.93 -8.66
CA ASP A 140 10.50 -26.83 -7.70
C ASP A 140 11.13 -26.80 -6.30
N GLN A 141 12.32 -26.22 -6.16
CA GLN A 141 13.04 -26.05 -4.89
C GLN A 141 12.82 -24.68 -4.25
N GLU A 142 12.17 -23.75 -4.96
CA GLU A 142 11.92 -22.40 -4.44
C GLU A 142 10.96 -22.46 -3.23
N PRO A 143 11.36 -21.90 -2.07
CA PRO A 143 10.49 -21.88 -0.92
C PRO A 143 9.27 -20.98 -1.15
N PRO A 144 8.10 -21.33 -0.56
CA PRO A 144 6.91 -20.51 -0.60
C PRO A 144 7.12 -19.18 0.15
N SER A 145 6.33 -18.16 -0.19
CA SER A 145 6.13 -17.04 0.72
C SER A 145 5.47 -17.51 2.02
N LYS A 146 5.78 -16.88 3.15
CA LYS A 146 5.21 -17.26 4.44
C LYS A 146 4.06 -16.34 4.80
N VAL A 147 2.86 -16.90 4.89
CA VAL A 147 1.65 -16.20 5.26
C VAL A 147 1.56 -16.03 6.76
N THR A 148 1.40 -14.79 7.22
CA THR A 148 1.22 -14.42 8.62
C THR A 148 0.00 -13.51 8.79
N THR A 149 -0.57 -13.50 10.00
CA THR A 149 -1.66 -12.61 10.37
C THR A 149 -1.13 -11.51 11.29
N VAL A 150 -1.53 -10.27 11.01
CA VAL A 150 -1.21 -9.13 11.89
C VAL A 150 -2.49 -8.45 12.36
N PRO A 151 -2.54 -7.97 13.61
CA PRO A 151 -3.70 -7.23 14.11
C PRO A 151 -4.01 -6.01 13.21
N LYS A 152 -5.29 -5.79 12.89
CA LYS A 152 -5.74 -4.62 12.12
C LYS A 152 -6.95 -3.96 12.77
N THR A 153 -7.91 -4.76 13.16
CA THR A 153 -9.15 -4.29 13.79
C THR A 153 -9.67 -5.38 14.73
N MET A 154 -10.64 -5.04 15.56
CA MET A 154 -11.34 -6.05 16.38
C MET A 154 -12.06 -7.13 15.57
N LYS A 155 -12.35 -6.88 14.28
CA LYS A 155 -13.14 -7.81 13.43
C LYS A 155 -12.29 -8.89 12.78
N ALA A 156 -11.19 -8.50 12.15
CA ALA A 156 -10.35 -9.41 11.40
C ALA A 156 -8.89 -8.95 11.40
N PRO A 157 -7.93 -9.87 11.48
CA PRO A 157 -6.53 -9.57 11.22
C PRO A 157 -6.32 -9.25 9.73
N ARG A 158 -5.17 -8.68 9.42
CA ARG A 158 -4.68 -8.54 8.06
C ARG A 158 -3.78 -9.72 7.73
N ILE A 159 -3.94 -10.27 6.54
CA ILE A 159 -3.01 -11.27 5.99
C ILE A 159 -1.84 -10.53 5.36
N ILE A 160 -0.62 -10.98 5.68
CA ILE A 160 0.62 -10.53 5.07
C ILE A 160 1.40 -11.76 4.62
N ALA A 161 2.03 -11.72 3.45
CA ALA A 161 2.95 -12.74 3.01
C ALA A 161 4.38 -12.21 3.02
N GLU A 162 5.22 -12.82 3.80
CA GLU A 162 6.66 -12.55 3.84
C GLU A 162 7.30 -13.22 2.63
N GLU A 163 8.08 -12.47 1.85
CA GLU A 163 8.77 -12.99 0.66
C GLU A 163 10.15 -13.58 1.03
N PRO A 164 10.69 -14.53 0.24
CA PRO A 164 12.10 -14.90 0.32
C PRO A 164 13.03 -13.70 0.10
N VAL A 165 14.25 -13.77 0.65
CA VAL A 165 15.19 -12.63 0.66
C VAL A 165 15.52 -12.11 -0.74
N TRP A 166 15.79 -12.98 -1.69
CA TRP A 166 16.11 -12.60 -3.08
C TRP A 166 14.90 -11.96 -3.80
N ASN A 167 13.69 -12.47 -3.58
CA ASN A 167 12.49 -11.87 -4.14
C ASN A 167 12.32 -10.44 -3.60
N GLN A 168 12.38 -10.26 -2.28
CA GLN A 168 12.26 -8.93 -1.68
C GLN A 168 13.34 -7.98 -2.17
N PHE A 169 14.58 -8.44 -2.31
CA PHE A 169 15.73 -7.66 -2.77
C PHE A 169 15.50 -7.10 -4.18
N ILE A 170 15.12 -7.95 -5.13
CA ILE A 170 14.82 -7.55 -6.52
C ILE A 170 13.56 -6.68 -6.59
N GLN A 171 12.48 -7.07 -5.91
CA GLN A 171 11.24 -6.31 -5.88
C GLN A 171 11.46 -4.87 -5.37
N GLN A 172 12.27 -4.67 -4.34
CA GLN A 172 12.59 -3.34 -3.80
C GLN A 172 13.41 -2.51 -4.79
N GLY A 173 14.33 -3.13 -5.52
CA GLY A 173 15.07 -2.47 -6.60
C GLY A 173 14.15 -2.01 -7.73
N VAL A 174 13.29 -2.91 -8.22
CA VAL A 174 12.30 -2.59 -9.28
C VAL A 174 11.36 -1.46 -8.82
N LEU A 175 10.82 -1.54 -7.59
CA LEU A 175 9.99 -0.48 -7.00
C LEU A 175 10.73 0.87 -6.99
N HIS A 176 12.02 0.86 -6.65
CA HIS A 176 12.82 2.08 -6.63
C HIS A 176 12.94 2.69 -8.02
N VAL A 177 13.29 1.89 -9.03
CA VAL A 177 13.35 2.35 -10.43
C VAL A 177 11.99 2.89 -10.88
N MET A 178 10.90 2.17 -10.62
CA MET A 178 9.54 2.63 -10.93
C MET A 178 9.26 4.01 -10.29
N THR A 179 9.70 4.19 -9.02
CA THR A 179 9.51 5.43 -8.26
C THR A 179 10.33 6.59 -8.83
N GLU A 180 11.57 6.36 -9.22
CA GLU A 180 12.41 7.40 -9.82
C GLU A 180 11.89 7.80 -11.20
N VAL A 181 11.58 6.82 -12.05
CA VAL A 181 11.08 7.06 -13.40
C VAL A 181 9.76 7.83 -13.41
N ILE A 182 8.80 7.49 -12.53
CA ILE A 182 7.50 8.21 -12.49
C ILE A 182 7.67 9.67 -12.10
N GLN A 183 8.73 10.03 -11.36
CA GLN A 183 9.03 11.41 -10.96
C GLN A 183 9.72 12.23 -12.06
N GLU A 184 10.15 11.63 -13.16
CA GLU A 184 10.73 12.35 -14.27
C GLU A 184 9.70 13.34 -14.88
N PRO A 185 10.11 14.56 -15.31
CA PRO A 185 9.18 15.59 -15.80
C PRO A 185 8.28 15.13 -16.96
N ARG A 186 8.79 14.23 -17.81
CA ARG A 186 8.01 13.67 -18.94
C ARG A 186 6.83 12.81 -18.52
N PHE A 187 6.85 12.26 -17.30
CA PHE A 187 5.78 11.41 -16.73
C PHE A 187 4.91 12.14 -15.70
N ARG A 188 5.11 13.48 -15.52
CA ARG A 188 4.36 14.26 -14.53
C ARG A 188 2.86 14.05 -14.59
N ARG A 189 2.27 14.03 -15.81
CA ARG A 189 0.82 13.82 -15.97
C ARG A 189 0.39 12.43 -15.50
N LEU A 190 1.24 11.42 -15.67
CA LEU A 190 0.99 10.07 -15.19
C LEU A 190 1.11 10.01 -13.66
N ALA A 191 2.14 10.66 -13.09
CA ALA A 191 2.30 10.81 -11.64
C ALA A 191 1.14 11.57 -10.97
N ASP A 192 0.49 12.48 -11.69
CA ASP A 192 -0.73 13.15 -11.24
C ASP A 192 -1.94 12.20 -11.15
N ILE A 193 -1.92 11.06 -11.83
CA ILE A 193 -3.02 10.08 -11.83
C ILE A 193 -2.75 8.97 -10.81
N PHE A 194 -1.57 8.37 -10.80
CA PHE A 194 -1.20 7.41 -9.77
C PHE A 194 0.17 7.73 -9.19
N SER A 195 0.24 7.74 -7.88
CA SER A 195 1.48 7.90 -7.14
C SER A 195 1.31 7.21 -5.79
N TRP A 196 2.28 6.41 -5.43
CA TRP A 196 2.34 5.73 -4.12
C TRP A 196 3.11 6.52 -3.07
N LEU A 197 3.46 7.77 -3.36
CA LEU A 197 4.28 8.63 -2.49
C LEU A 197 3.46 9.62 -1.68
N ASP A 198 2.35 10.13 -2.26
CA ASP A 198 1.59 11.23 -1.68
C ASP A 198 0.08 10.96 -1.76
N GLN A 199 -0.57 10.95 -0.60
CA GLN A 199 -2.01 10.75 -0.44
C GLN A 199 -2.81 12.04 -0.55
N GLU A 200 -2.17 13.19 -0.38
CA GLU A 200 -2.87 14.48 -0.30
C GLU A 200 -3.68 14.83 -1.56
N PRO A 201 -3.19 14.55 -2.80
CA PRO A 201 -4.00 14.78 -4.00
C PRO A 201 -5.30 13.96 -4.04
N ASN A 202 -5.31 12.74 -3.47
CA ASN A 202 -6.54 11.94 -3.35
C ASN A 202 -7.51 12.58 -2.34
N ARG A 203 -7.02 12.99 -1.16
CA ARG A 203 -7.82 13.66 -0.13
C ARG A 203 -8.45 14.93 -0.65
N GLU A 204 -7.67 15.76 -1.36
CA GLU A 204 -8.17 17.01 -1.94
C GLU A 204 -9.23 16.75 -3.03
N LEU A 205 -9.05 15.73 -3.89
CA LEU A 205 -10.03 15.41 -4.91
C LEU A 205 -11.34 14.85 -4.30
N ALA A 206 -11.23 14.07 -3.23
CA ALA A 206 -12.39 13.63 -2.44
C ALA A 206 -13.10 14.83 -1.78
N ARG A 207 -12.35 15.82 -1.26
CA ARG A 207 -12.93 17.07 -0.74
C ARG A 207 -13.73 17.80 -1.80
N VAL A 208 -13.15 18.02 -2.98
CA VAL A 208 -13.85 18.69 -4.11
C VAL A 208 -15.11 17.92 -4.48
N GLY A 209 -15.02 16.61 -4.68
CA GLY A 209 -16.18 15.76 -5.01
C GLY A 209 -17.27 15.75 -3.94
N SER A 210 -16.93 16.03 -2.66
CA SER A 210 -17.93 16.16 -1.59
C SER A 210 -18.71 17.49 -1.66
N VAL A 211 -18.13 18.54 -2.28
CA VAL A 211 -18.77 19.87 -2.44
C VAL A 211 -19.72 19.87 -3.63
N ASP A 212 -19.22 19.47 -4.80
CA ASP A 212 -19.91 19.69 -6.08
C ASP A 212 -20.42 18.40 -6.74
N GLY A 213 -20.11 17.23 -6.17
CA GLY A 213 -20.52 15.95 -6.73
C GLY A 213 -19.77 15.56 -8.02
N SER A 214 -18.72 16.28 -8.41
CA SER A 214 -17.97 16.07 -9.65
C SER A 214 -17.18 14.76 -9.69
N TYR A 215 -16.88 14.19 -8.52
CA TYR A 215 -16.11 12.97 -8.38
C TYR A 215 -16.80 11.92 -7.50
N ALA A 216 -16.65 10.67 -7.88
CA ALA A 216 -17.00 9.49 -7.08
C ALA A 216 -15.73 8.88 -6.49
N THR A 217 -15.83 8.31 -5.27
CA THR A 217 -14.75 7.58 -4.61
C THR A 217 -15.13 6.12 -4.44
N PHE A 218 -14.18 5.22 -4.72
CA PHE A 218 -14.35 3.79 -4.59
C PHE A 218 -13.24 3.17 -3.74
N ASP A 219 -13.62 2.21 -2.90
CA ASP A 219 -12.76 1.32 -2.12
C ASP A 219 -12.98 -0.11 -2.65
N LEU A 220 -11.95 -0.91 -2.73
CA LEU A 220 -12.05 -2.28 -3.23
C LEU A 220 -11.95 -3.29 -2.07
N SER A 221 -12.69 -4.38 -2.17
CA SER A 221 -12.59 -5.50 -1.23
C SER A 221 -11.49 -6.46 -1.70
N GLU A 222 -10.60 -6.84 -0.78
CA GLU A 222 -9.48 -7.75 -1.04
C GLU A 222 -8.65 -7.34 -2.29
N ALA A 223 -8.44 -6.03 -2.46
CA ALA A 223 -7.92 -5.41 -3.69
C ALA A 223 -6.67 -6.11 -4.23
N SER A 224 -5.62 -6.21 -3.42
CA SER A 224 -4.36 -6.87 -3.78
C SER A 224 -4.53 -8.36 -4.05
N ASP A 225 -5.39 -9.03 -3.30
CA ASP A 225 -5.63 -10.47 -3.43
C ASP A 225 -6.46 -10.83 -4.68
N ARG A 226 -7.07 -9.82 -5.32
CA ARG A 226 -7.85 -9.98 -6.56
C ARG A 226 -7.12 -9.56 -7.83
N VAL A 227 -5.91 -9.04 -7.73
CA VAL A 227 -5.08 -8.78 -8.93
C VAL A 227 -4.54 -10.12 -9.43
N SER A 228 -5.15 -10.67 -10.48
CA SER A 228 -4.76 -11.95 -11.06
C SER A 228 -3.40 -11.86 -11.76
N LEU A 229 -2.68 -12.99 -11.84
CA LEU A 229 -1.44 -13.10 -12.59
C LEU A 229 -1.66 -12.72 -14.06
N GLN A 230 -2.79 -13.13 -14.66
CA GLN A 230 -3.15 -12.84 -16.04
C GLN A 230 -3.24 -11.31 -16.31
N LEU A 231 -3.77 -10.52 -15.38
CA LEU A 231 -3.79 -9.04 -15.51
C LEU A 231 -2.39 -8.46 -15.54
N VAL A 232 -1.49 -8.94 -14.70
CA VAL A 232 -0.11 -8.44 -14.66
C VAL A 232 0.67 -8.84 -15.89
N GLU A 233 0.47 -10.06 -16.39
CA GLU A 233 1.04 -10.50 -17.67
C GLU A 233 0.53 -9.64 -18.84
N ALA A 234 -0.75 -9.27 -18.83
CA ALA A 234 -1.34 -8.37 -19.80
C ALA A 234 -0.82 -6.94 -19.68
N LEU A 235 -0.65 -6.43 -18.45
CA LEU A 235 -0.08 -5.12 -18.17
C LEU A 235 1.33 -4.97 -18.77
N LEU A 236 2.15 -5.99 -18.60
CA LEU A 236 3.56 -6.01 -18.99
C LEU A 236 3.81 -6.68 -20.37
N ALA A 237 2.76 -6.97 -21.13
CA ALA A 237 2.86 -7.75 -22.38
C ALA A 237 3.82 -7.14 -23.44
N GLN A 238 3.99 -5.81 -23.44
CA GLN A 238 4.88 -5.11 -24.38
C GLN A 238 6.33 -4.97 -23.89
N HIS A 239 6.61 -5.42 -22.66
CA HIS A 239 7.90 -5.27 -21.97
C HIS A 239 8.38 -6.63 -21.47
N PRO A 240 8.85 -7.51 -22.38
CA PRO A 240 9.12 -8.91 -22.06
C PRO A 240 10.22 -9.10 -21.01
N PHE A 241 11.24 -8.25 -21.01
CA PHE A 241 12.32 -8.33 -20.02
C PHE A 241 11.81 -7.90 -18.64
N LEU A 242 11.16 -6.73 -18.53
CA LEU A 242 10.55 -6.27 -17.28
C LEU A 242 9.52 -7.26 -16.75
N LYS A 243 8.68 -7.82 -17.64
CA LYS A 243 7.75 -8.88 -17.28
C LYS A 243 8.48 -10.09 -16.69
N GLY A 244 9.57 -10.51 -17.33
CA GLY A 244 10.40 -11.62 -16.85
C GLY A 244 10.94 -11.36 -15.44
N VAL A 245 11.56 -10.20 -15.20
CA VAL A 245 12.07 -9.80 -13.88
C VAL A 245 10.98 -9.77 -12.81
N VAL A 246 9.84 -9.13 -13.11
CA VAL A 246 8.70 -9.03 -12.19
C VAL A 246 8.14 -10.40 -11.84
N LEU A 247 7.96 -11.28 -12.83
CA LEU A 247 7.43 -12.61 -12.60
C LEU A 247 8.45 -13.57 -11.97
N ALA A 248 9.74 -13.42 -12.28
CA ALA A 248 10.79 -14.21 -11.65
C ALA A 248 10.98 -13.87 -10.17
N SER A 249 10.76 -12.62 -9.78
CA SER A 249 10.88 -12.16 -8.39
C SER A 249 9.64 -12.36 -7.53
N ARG A 250 8.57 -13.01 -8.03
CA ARG A 250 7.39 -13.32 -7.22
C ARG A 250 7.40 -14.75 -6.66
N SER A 251 6.87 -14.95 -5.46
CA SER A 251 6.55 -16.29 -4.96
C SER A 251 5.37 -16.89 -5.72
N ARG A 252 5.51 -18.17 -6.15
CA ARG A 252 4.44 -18.90 -6.85
C ARG A 252 3.52 -19.64 -5.90
N THR A 253 4.04 -19.95 -4.72
CA THR A 253 3.31 -20.65 -3.66
C THR A 253 3.36 -19.85 -2.36
N ALA A 254 2.41 -20.12 -1.48
CA ALA A 254 2.34 -19.52 -0.16
C ALA A 254 2.07 -20.58 0.90
N LYS A 255 2.86 -20.56 1.98
CA LYS A 255 2.72 -21.44 3.14
C LYS A 255 1.95 -20.74 4.24
N LEU A 256 0.85 -21.33 4.64
CA LEU A 256 -0.05 -20.82 5.68
C LEU A 256 0.48 -21.18 7.09
N SER A 257 0.01 -20.45 8.10
CA SER A 257 0.32 -20.77 9.51
C SER A 257 -0.23 -22.14 9.95
N THR A 258 -1.23 -22.68 9.23
CA THR A 258 -1.74 -24.04 9.42
C THR A 258 -0.78 -25.14 8.94
N GLY A 259 0.23 -24.79 8.16
CA GLY A 259 1.19 -25.71 7.53
C GLY A 259 0.86 -26.06 6.07
N ASP A 260 -0.36 -25.73 5.61
CA ASP A 260 -0.78 -25.98 4.23
C ASP A 260 -0.02 -25.04 3.27
N GLU A 261 0.21 -25.53 2.05
CA GLU A 261 0.81 -24.76 0.97
C GLU A 261 -0.17 -24.66 -0.21
N ILE A 262 -0.31 -23.46 -0.78
CA ILE A 262 -1.19 -23.20 -1.91
C ILE A 262 -0.43 -22.58 -3.08
N VAL A 263 -0.83 -22.94 -4.30
CA VAL A 263 -0.36 -22.28 -5.53
C VAL A 263 -1.19 -21.04 -5.76
N LEU A 264 -0.51 -19.89 -5.98
CA LEU A 264 -1.14 -18.59 -6.10
C LEU A 264 -1.58 -18.26 -7.54
N LYS A 265 -2.88 -18.04 -7.74
CA LYS A 265 -3.45 -17.50 -8.99
C LYS A 265 -3.31 -15.97 -9.08
N LYS A 266 -3.29 -15.28 -7.93
CA LYS A 266 -3.03 -13.84 -7.87
C LYS A 266 -1.56 -13.52 -8.16
N PHE A 267 -1.30 -12.30 -8.54
CA PHE A 267 0.06 -11.81 -8.80
C PHE A 267 0.92 -11.86 -7.53
N ALA A 268 0.47 -11.21 -6.49
CA ALA A 268 1.18 -11.07 -5.22
C ALA A 268 0.21 -10.90 -4.05
N SER A 269 0.70 -11.13 -2.85
CA SER A 269 0.01 -10.80 -1.61
C SER A 269 0.56 -9.51 -1.01
N MET A 270 -0.20 -8.90 -0.12
CA MET A 270 0.29 -7.79 0.70
C MET A 270 1.56 -8.24 1.46
N GLY A 271 2.67 -7.53 1.25
CA GLY A 271 4.02 -7.89 1.72
C GLY A 271 5.03 -7.94 0.58
N SER A 272 4.62 -8.28 -0.64
CA SER A 272 5.42 -8.06 -1.83
C SER A 272 5.56 -6.56 -2.10
N SER A 273 6.78 -6.10 -2.38
CA SER A 273 7.06 -4.68 -2.64
C SER A 273 6.44 -4.19 -3.95
N LEU A 274 6.18 -5.09 -4.89
CA LEU A 274 5.56 -4.77 -6.18
C LEU A 274 4.03 -4.82 -6.14
N CYS A 275 3.42 -5.32 -5.05
CA CYS A 275 1.98 -5.42 -4.93
C CYS A 275 1.32 -4.06 -5.17
N PHE A 276 1.67 -3.06 -4.38
CA PHE A 276 1.05 -1.73 -4.40
C PHE A 276 1.23 -0.95 -5.72
N PRO A 277 2.44 -0.84 -6.33
CA PRO A 277 2.60 -0.14 -7.60
C PRO A 277 1.92 -0.87 -8.77
N ILE A 278 1.96 -2.20 -8.78
CA ILE A 278 1.32 -3.00 -9.84
C ILE A 278 -0.20 -2.91 -9.76
N GLU A 279 -0.81 -3.07 -8.55
CA GLU A 279 -2.25 -2.92 -8.40
C GLU A 279 -2.72 -1.52 -8.80
N SER A 280 -1.97 -0.46 -8.43
CA SER A 280 -2.30 0.92 -8.81
C SER A 280 -2.31 1.09 -10.33
N MET A 281 -1.37 0.50 -11.06
CA MET A 281 -1.36 0.52 -12.53
C MET A 281 -2.52 -0.27 -13.14
N VAL A 282 -2.83 -1.45 -12.59
CA VAL A 282 -3.97 -2.27 -13.03
C VAL A 282 -5.28 -1.51 -12.87
N PHE A 283 -5.50 -0.90 -11.71
CA PHE A 283 -6.74 -0.15 -11.45
C PHE A 283 -6.84 1.10 -12.32
N PHE A 284 -5.74 1.82 -12.51
CA PHE A 284 -5.67 2.94 -13.44
C PHE A 284 -6.09 2.55 -14.87
N ILE A 285 -5.61 1.41 -15.38
CA ILE A 285 -6.01 0.95 -16.73
C ILE A 285 -7.51 0.67 -16.79
N ILE A 286 -8.10 0.08 -15.75
CA ILE A 286 -9.54 -0.20 -15.70
C ILE A 286 -10.37 1.09 -15.62
N GLU A 287 -9.92 2.08 -14.83
CA GLU A 287 -10.53 3.42 -14.80
C GLU A 287 -10.49 4.08 -16.19
N ALA A 288 -9.36 3.98 -16.88
CA ALA A 288 -9.19 4.55 -18.22
C ALA A 288 -10.06 3.83 -19.26
N ILE A 289 -10.26 2.51 -19.15
CA ILE A 289 -11.20 1.75 -19.98
C ILE A 289 -12.65 2.19 -19.73
N ALA A 290 -13.02 2.42 -18.47
CA ALA A 290 -14.34 2.94 -18.12
C ALA A 290 -14.55 4.35 -18.70
N TRP A 291 -13.52 5.18 -18.72
CA TRP A 291 -13.55 6.48 -19.40
C TRP A 291 -13.68 6.36 -20.91
N ALA A 292 -12.91 5.45 -21.55
CA ALA A 292 -13.01 5.18 -22.98
C ALA A 292 -14.43 4.76 -23.38
N GLU A 293 -15.06 3.89 -22.59
CA GLU A 293 -16.45 3.48 -22.81
C GLU A 293 -17.42 4.66 -22.70
N HIS A 294 -17.25 5.53 -21.70
CA HIS A 294 -18.07 6.75 -21.56
C HIS A 294 -17.97 7.65 -22.78
N GLU A 295 -16.78 7.85 -23.31
CA GLU A 295 -16.50 8.70 -24.48
C GLU A 295 -16.82 8.00 -25.83
N GLY A 296 -17.20 6.72 -25.82
CA GLY A 296 -17.39 5.94 -27.05
C GLY A 296 -16.10 5.69 -27.82
N MET A 297 -14.96 5.64 -27.14
CA MET A 297 -13.62 5.45 -27.71
C MET A 297 -13.16 4.01 -27.57
N VAL A 298 -12.30 3.57 -28.49
CA VAL A 298 -11.59 2.30 -28.33
C VAL A 298 -10.38 2.48 -27.38
N PRO A 299 -10.06 1.49 -26.52
CA PRO A 299 -8.98 1.61 -25.55
C PRO A 299 -7.60 1.94 -26.15
N SER A 300 -7.31 1.48 -27.36
CA SER A 300 -6.07 1.79 -28.09
C SER A 300 -5.93 3.27 -28.49
N ALA A 301 -7.03 4.02 -28.53
CA ALA A 301 -7.03 5.47 -28.83
C ALA A 301 -6.77 6.34 -27.59
N LEU A 302 -6.77 5.78 -26.40
CA LEU A 302 -6.48 6.51 -25.15
C LEU A 302 -5.11 7.19 -25.19
N ARG A 303 -5.02 8.36 -24.59
CA ARG A 303 -3.77 9.11 -24.39
C ARG A 303 -3.80 9.74 -23.00
N VAL A 304 -2.71 9.67 -22.27
CA VAL A 304 -2.61 10.21 -20.89
C VAL A 304 -3.03 11.69 -20.80
N ARG A 305 -2.69 12.49 -21.83
CA ARG A 305 -3.06 13.91 -21.89
C ARG A 305 -4.56 14.16 -22.09
N GLY A 306 -5.26 13.20 -22.68
CA GLY A 306 -6.71 13.27 -22.95
C GLY A 306 -7.57 12.72 -21.81
N LEU A 307 -6.96 12.13 -20.79
CA LEU A 307 -7.70 11.63 -19.64
C LEU A 307 -8.20 12.78 -18.76
N PRO A 308 -9.37 12.66 -18.14
CA PRO A 308 -9.83 13.59 -17.13
C PRO A 308 -8.94 13.53 -15.91
N ARG A 309 -9.21 14.39 -14.92
CA ARG A 309 -8.59 14.27 -13.61
C ARG A 309 -9.19 13.08 -12.88
N MET A 310 -8.40 12.06 -12.63
CA MET A 310 -8.71 10.84 -11.86
C MET A 310 -7.52 10.48 -10.99
N ARG A 311 -7.72 9.66 -9.98
CA ARG A 311 -6.65 9.32 -9.01
C ARG A 311 -6.76 7.89 -8.55
N VAL A 312 -5.60 7.23 -8.51
CA VAL A 312 -5.43 5.90 -7.92
C VAL A 312 -4.33 5.96 -6.86
N TYR A 313 -4.62 5.45 -5.69
CA TYR A 313 -3.65 5.22 -4.62
C TYR A 313 -3.91 3.85 -3.99
N GLY A 314 -3.30 2.79 -4.53
CA GLY A 314 -3.66 1.42 -4.17
C GLY A 314 -5.14 1.14 -4.43
N ASP A 315 -5.85 0.75 -3.38
CA ASP A 315 -7.29 0.44 -3.40
C ASP A 315 -8.23 1.67 -3.33
N ASP A 316 -7.67 2.87 -3.14
CA ASP A 316 -8.41 4.14 -3.14
C ASP A 316 -8.50 4.73 -4.56
N LEU A 317 -9.68 4.64 -5.19
CA LEU A 317 -9.96 5.10 -6.54
C LEU A 317 -10.84 6.34 -6.54
N ILE A 318 -10.50 7.35 -7.35
CA ILE A 318 -11.30 8.56 -7.52
C ILE A 318 -11.47 8.86 -9.01
N VAL A 319 -12.70 8.83 -9.47
CA VAL A 319 -13.04 9.06 -10.87
C VAL A 319 -14.06 10.17 -11.07
N PRO A 320 -14.14 10.78 -12.25
CA PRO A 320 -15.24 11.67 -12.60
C PRO A 320 -16.60 10.99 -12.40
N GLN A 321 -17.58 11.75 -11.92
CA GLN A 321 -18.94 11.26 -11.70
C GLN A 321 -19.55 10.60 -12.95
N ALA A 322 -19.16 11.04 -14.13
CA ALA A 322 -19.60 10.51 -15.41
C ALA A 322 -19.39 8.99 -15.57
N VAL A 323 -18.31 8.44 -14.98
CA VAL A 323 -18.01 7.00 -15.07
C VAL A 323 -18.41 6.22 -13.82
N ALA A 324 -19.01 6.84 -12.82
CA ALA A 324 -19.35 6.21 -11.56
C ALA A 324 -20.28 4.99 -11.67
N GLN A 325 -21.10 4.93 -12.71
CA GLN A 325 -21.99 3.78 -12.99
C GLN A 325 -21.32 2.72 -13.88
N ILE A 326 -20.28 3.09 -14.62
CA ILE A 326 -19.56 2.21 -15.54
C ILE A 326 -18.47 1.43 -14.81
N LEU A 327 -17.70 2.13 -13.97
CA LEU A 327 -16.52 1.58 -13.32
C LEU A 327 -16.78 0.29 -12.52
N PRO A 328 -17.84 0.16 -11.70
CA PRO A 328 -18.06 -1.06 -10.92
C PRO A 328 -18.13 -2.32 -11.78
N ARG A 329 -18.91 -2.29 -12.87
CA ARG A 329 -19.01 -3.46 -13.75
C ARG A 329 -17.72 -3.73 -14.52
N ARG A 330 -16.93 -2.70 -14.86
CA ARG A 330 -15.60 -2.89 -15.46
C ARG A 330 -14.65 -3.54 -14.48
N LEU A 331 -14.64 -3.11 -13.22
CA LEU A 331 -13.86 -3.76 -12.17
C LEU A 331 -14.25 -5.24 -12.00
N GLU A 332 -15.56 -5.53 -11.97
CA GLU A 332 -16.06 -6.91 -11.86
C GLU A 332 -15.67 -7.78 -13.06
N THR A 333 -15.67 -7.23 -14.29
CA THR A 333 -15.21 -7.92 -15.49
C THR A 333 -13.78 -8.41 -15.37
N TYR A 334 -12.93 -7.71 -14.59
CA TYR A 334 -11.54 -8.07 -14.33
C TYR A 334 -11.33 -8.79 -12.99
N GLY A 335 -12.41 -9.31 -12.38
CA GLY A 335 -12.34 -10.11 -11.15
C GLY A 335 -12.21 -9.31 -9.86
N LEU A 336 -12.31 -7.97 -9.95
CA LEU A 336 -12.23 -7.07 -8.80
C LEU A 336 -13.59 -6.84 -8.16
N LYS A 337 -13.62 -6.51 -6.87
CA LYS A 337 -14.87 -6.37 -6.12
C LYS A 337 -14.94 -5.01 -5.43
N VAL A 338 -15.96 -4.23 -5.77
CA VAL A 338 -16.21 -2.92 -5.13
C VAL A 338 -16.76 -3.11 -3.71
N ASN A 339 -16.22 -2.39 -2.76
CA ASN A 339 -16.74 -2.29 -1.41
C ASN A 339 -17.83 -1.21 -1.34
N SER A 340 -19.06 -1.61 -1.55
CA SER A 340 -20.22 -0.70 -1.57
C SER A 340 -20.44 0.11 -0.29
N ARG A 341 -19.91 -0.36 0.86
CA ARG A 341 -20.04 0.33 2.15
C ARG A 341 -19.06 1.50 2.30
N LYS A 342 -18.00 1.51 1.53
CA LYS A 342 -16.96 2.54 1.54
C LYS A 342 -16.82 3.26 0.20
N SER A 343 -17.68 2.98 -0.76
CA SER A 343 -17.72 3.66 -2.05
C SER A 343 -18.83 4.69 -2.04
N PHE A 344 -18.53 5.91 -2.45
CA PHE A 344 -19.44 7.06 -2.43
C PHE A 344 -19.59 7.65 -3.82
N THR A 345 -20.70 7.29 -4.48
CA THR A 345 -21.02 7.75 -5.83
C THR A 345 -22.11 8.80 -5.86
N THR A 346 -22.86 8.95 -4.77
CA THR A 346 -23.97 9.90 -4.63
C THR A 346 -23.90 10.58 -3.27
N GLY A 347 -24.68 11.68 -3.10
CA GLY A 347 -24.70 12.45 -1.87
C GLY A 347 -23.41 13.24 -1.61
N PRO A 348 -23.32 13.95 -0.47
CA PRO A 348 -22.25 14.91 -0.17
C PRO A 348 -21.07 14.30 0.61
N ILE A 349 -21.01 12.98 0.78
CA ILE A 349 -19.91 12.33 1.46
C ILE A 349 -18.92 11.77 0.42
N ARG A 350 -17.61 11.94 0.68
CA ARG A 350 -16.52 11.27 -0.01
C ARG A 350 -15.47 10.82 1.00
N GLU A 351 -14.83 9.70 0.72
CA GLU A 351 -13.72 9.18 1.53
C GLU A 351 -12.59 8.78 0.59
N SER A 352 -11.37 9.14 0.91
CA SER A 352 -10.17 8.56 0.29
C SER A 352 -8.95 8.75 1.19
N CYS A 353 -8.06 7.76 1.17
CA CYS A 353 -6.81 7.76 1.93
C CYS A 353 -7.03 8.11 3.41
N GLY A 354 -8.13 7.63 3.99
CA GLY A 354 -8.48 7.80 5.39
C GLY A 354 -8.99 9.20 5.77
N ALA A 355 -9.24 10.07 4.81
CA ALA A 355 -9.90 11.36 5.01
C ALA A 355 -11.38 11.28 4.59
N ASP A 356 -12.27 11.62 5.51
CA ASP A 356 -13.73 11.66 5.30
C ASP A 356 -14.18 13.12 5.12
N TRP A 357 -14.89 13.40 4.02
CA TRP A 357 -15.35 14.73 3.69
C TRP A 357 -16.88 14.81 3.59
N TYR A 358 -17.47 15.88 4.10
CA TYR A 358 -18.88 16.21 3.99
C TYR A 358 -19.04 17.67 3.57
N LEU A 359 -19.58 17.93 2.38
CA LEU A 359 -19.73 19.30 1.84
C LEU A 359 -18.45 20.16 1.98
N GLY A 360 -17.28 19.56 1.72
CA GLY A 360 -15.98 20.23 1.81
C GLY A 360 -15.41 20.33 3.23
N SER A 361 -16.18 19.96 4.26
CA SER A 361 -15.72 19.95 5.65
C SER A 361 -15.09 18.61 6.00
N ASP A 362 -13.94 18.63 6.65
CA ASP A 362 -13.29 17.43 7.17
C ASP A 362 -14.09 16.88 8.36
N ILE A 363 -14.61 15.65 8.19
CA ILE A 363 -15.32 14.89 9.21
C ILE A 363 -14.56 13.64 9.63
N SER A 364 -13.28 13.56 9.31
CA SER A 364 -12.40 12.48 9.70
C SER A 364 -12.33 12.35 11.23
N VAL A 365 -12.13 11.13 11.71
CA VAL A 365 -12.07 10.82 13.13
C VAL A 365 -10.72 10.22 13.49
N PHE A 366 -10.16 10.67 14.61
CA PHE A 366 -8.99 9.98 15.18
C PHE A 366 -9.48 8.72 15.93
N LYS A 367 -8.65 7.69 15.96
CA LYS A 367 -9.01 6.37 16.45
C LYS A 367 -8.03 5.87 17.49
N LEU A 368 -8.54 5.33 18.58
CA LEU A 368 -7.75 4.55 19.52
C LEU A 368 -7.37 3.23 18.83
N ARG A 369 -6.07 2.94 18.74
CA ARG A 369 -5.57 1.73 18.10
C ARG A 369 -5.14 0.64 19.06
N VAL A 370 -4.68 1.04 20.24
CA VAL A 370 -4.20 0.12 21.27
C VAL A 370 -4.76 0.53 22.63
N PRO A 371 -4.95 -0.40 23.57
CA PRO A 371 -5.19 -0.05 24.96
C PRO A 371 -4.09 0.87 25.48
N PHE A 372 -4.38 1.65 26.52
CA PHE A 372 -3.34 2.48 27.14
C PHE A 372 -2.26 1.61 27.80
N PRO A 373 -1.00 2.07 27.82
CA PRO A 373 0.10 1.31 28.38
C PRO A 373 -0.01 1.20 29.92
N GLU A 374 0.47 0.08 30.43
CA GLU A 374 0.51 -0.22 31.87
C GLU A 374 1.95 -0.25 32.43
N ALA A 375 2.96 -0.35 31.57
CA ALA A 375 4.36 -0.49 31.96
C ALA A 375 5.35 0.14 30.96
N GLU A 376 6.51 0.56 31.45
CA GLU A 376 7.57 1.24 30.67
C GLU A 376 8.12 0.42 29.50
N HIS A 377 8.11 -0.90 29.59
CA HIS A 377 8.63 -1.78 28.53
C HIS A 377 7.70 -1.91 27.31
N GLN A 378 6.48 -1.36 27.37
CA GLN A 378 5.49 -1.37 26.28
C GLN A 378 5.74 -0.21 25.30
N PHE A 379 6.94 -0.12 24.73
CA PHE A 379 7.37 1.02 23.89
C PHE A 379 6.45 1.34 22.73
N GLU A 380 5.95 0.31 22.02
CA GLU A 380 5.04 0.49 20.89
C GLU A 380 3.70 1.08 21.36
N THR A 381 3.13 0.55 22.44
CA THR A 381 1.86 1.03 23.01
C THR A 381 2.00 2.46 23.53
N ILE A 382 3.14 2.80 24.14
CA ILE A 382 3.47 4.16 24.58
C ILE A 382 3.53 5.11 23.39
N SER A 383 4.25 4.76 22.32
CA SER A 383 4.34 5.56 21.12
C SER A 383 2.98 5.80 20.46
N ARG A 384 2.15 4.76 20.36
CA ARG A 384 0.78 4.86 19.81
C ARG A 384 -0.17 5.65 20.71
N THR A 385 0.04 5.65 22.03
CA THR A 385 -0.72 6.48 22.97
C THR A 385 -0.34 7.96 22.84
N ILE A 386 0.95 8.27 22.64
CA ILE A 386 1.41 9.62 22.32
C ILE A 386 0.77 10.10 21.00
N GLU A 387 0.79 9.28 19.97
CA GLU A 387 0.13 9.59 18.70
C GLU A 387 -1.37 9.85 18.88
N PHE A 388 -2.05 9.03 19.66
CA PHE A 388 -3.47 9.21 19.98
C PHE A 388 -3.73 10.53 20.71
N HIS A 389 -2.92 10.84 21.74
CA HIS A 389 -2.96 12.13 22.44
C HIS A 389 -2.86 13.28 21.43
N ASN A 390 -1.83 13.25 20.59
CA ASN A 390 -1.51 14.32 19.64
C ASN A 390 -2.63 14.53 18.61
N ASN A 391 -3.23 13.44 18.12
CA ASN A 391 -4.36 13.50 17.21
C ASN A 391 -5.62 14.04 17.90
N ALA A 392 -5.91 13.63 19.12
CA ALA A 392 -7.02 14.13 19.90
C ALA A 392 -6.84 15.63 20.24
N TYR A 393 -5.63 16.01 20.64
CA TYR A 393 -5.27 17.40 20.97
C TYR A 393 -5.42 18.31 19.76
N SER A 394 -4.84 17.92 18.62
CA SER A 394 -4.94 18.66 17.36
C SER A 394 -6.38 18.80 16.87
N ALA A 395 -7.23 17.80 17.12
CA ALA A 395 -8.65 17.82 16.77
C ALA A 395 -9.52 18.63 17.78
N GLY A 396 -8.94 19.22 18.83
CA GLY A 396 -9.63 20.00 19.85
C GLY A 396 -10.33 19.17 20.94
N TRP A 397 -10.05 17.86 21.03
CA TRP A 397 -10.60 16.97 22.05
C TRP A 397 -9.67 16.90 23.28
N PHE A 398 -9.48 18.06 23.94
CA PHE A 398 -8.50 18.24 25.02
C PHE A 398 -8.71 17.32 26.23
N LEU A 399 -9.98 17.03 26.59
CA LEU A 399 -10.26 16.10 27.70
C LEU A 399 -9.84 14.66 27.37
N VAL A 400 -10.03 14.23 26.10
CA VAL A 400 -9.61 12.92 25.63
C VAL A 400 -8.09 12.83 25.57
N ALA A 401 -7.42 13.89 25.06
CA ALA A 401 -5.98 13.99 25.10
C ALA A 401 -5.42 13.96 26.51
N GLY A 402 -6.04 14.72 27.43
CA GLY A 402 -5.66 14.72 28.85
C GLY A 402 -5.78 13.35 29.51
N GLN A 403 -6.77 12.53 29.15
CA GLN A 403 -6.87 11.16 29.65
C GLN A 403 -5.73 10.27 29.19
N ALA A 404 -5.30 10.39 27.92
CA ALA A 404 -4.14 9.69 27.41
C ALA A 404 -2.83 10.16 28.11
N GLU A 405 -2.70 11.48 28.33
CA GLU A 405 -1.58 12.05 29.09
C GLU A 405 -1.54 11.53 30.53
N LEU A 406 -2.67 11.44 31.22
CA LEU A 406 -2.75 10.89 32.58
C LEU A 406 -2.26 9.43 32.64
N SER A 407 -2.63 8.62 31.65
CA SER A 407 -2.14 7.24 31.55
C SER A 407 -0.62 7.18 31.39
N LEU A 408 -0.08 8.03 30.52
CA LEU A 408 1.36 8.12 30.30
C LEU A 408 2.13 8.64 31.52
N ASN A 409 1.57 9.63 32.24
CA ASN A 409 2.16 10.17 33.47
C ASN A 409 2.11 9.19 34.65
N GLY A 410 1.26 8.17 34.59
CA GLY A 410 1.28 7.04 35.53
C GLY A 410 2.54 6.17 35.38
N ILE A 411 3.16 6.19 34.19
CA ILE A 411 4.36 5.43 33.87
C ILE A 411 5.61 6.33 33.96
N PHE A 412 5.53 7.53 33.35
CA PHE A 412 6.62 8.50 33.33
C PHE A 412 6.29 9.69 34.21
N ARG A 413 7.29 10.25 34.90
CA ARG A 413 7.06 11.43 35.75
C ARG A 413 6.49 12.62 34.97
N LYS A 414 6.99 12.86 33.75
CA LYS A 414 6.54 13.91 32.84
C LYS A 414 7.10 13.64 31.45
N LEU A 415 6.23 13.63 30.45
CA LEU A 415 6.65 13.65 29.06
C LEU A 415 6.85 15.08 28.58
N PRO A 416 7.87 15.34 27.71
CA PRO A 416 8.11 16.67 27.18
C PRO A 416 6.96 17.10 26.26
N ARG A 417 6.64 18.41 26.29
CA ARG A 417 5.69 19.03 25.39
C ARG A 417 6.40 19.80 24.30
N VAL A 418 5.97 19.62 23.07
CA VAL A 418 6.57 20.22 21.87
C VAL A 418 5.49 20.88 21.03
N PRO A 419 5.86 21.82 20.11
CA PRO A 419 4.90 22.43 19.20
C PRO A 419 4.12 21.41 18.39
N VAL A 420 2.85 21.68 18.13
CA VAL A 420 1.98 20.84 17.28
C VAL A 420 2.64 20.64 15.91
N GLY A 421 2.61 19.41 15.40
CA GLY A 421 3.23 19.03 14.13
C GLY A 421 4.71 18.63 14.22
N THR A 422 5.32 18.66 15.41
CA THR A 422 6.70 18.20 15.61
C THR A 422 6.78 16.68 15.44
N ARG A 423 7.80 16.19 14.72
CA ARG A 423 8.03 14.75 14.46
C ARG A 423 8.78 14.03 15.60
N LEU A 424 8.58 14.43 16.82
CA LEU A 424 9.18 13.79 17.99
C LEU A 424 8.13 12.96 18.71
N SER A 425 8.56 11.89 19.38
CA SER A 425 7.72 11.10 20.30
C SER A 425 7.52 11.87 21.61
N ALA A 426 6.72 12.93 21.54
CA ALA A 426 6.43 13.86 22.63
C ALA A 426 4.99 14.35 22.53
N LEU A 427 4.45 14.93 23.60
CA LEU A 427 3.10 15.46 23.63
C LEU A 427 3.03 16.81 22.90
N TRP A 428 2.07 16.97 22.00
CA TRP A 428 1.84 18.24 21.31
C TRP A 428 1.14 19.25 22.22
N SER A 429 1.56 20.52 22.12
CA SER A 429 0.90 21.62 22.82
C SER A 429 0.95 22.89 21.98
N TRP A 430 -0.15 23.68 22.01
CA TRP A 430 -0.19 25.02 21.43
C TRP A 430 0.47 26.06 22.35
N ASP A 431 0.34 25.90 23.67
CA ASP A 431 0.65 26.92 24.66
C ASP A 431 1.87 26.60 25.53
N GLN A 432 2.13 25.30 25.78
CA GLN A 432 3.14 24.87 26.73
C GLN A 432 4.20 24.04 26.01
N VAL A 433 5.30 24.69 25.67
CA VAL A 433 6.46 24.02 25.09
C VAL A 433 7.56 24.01 26.15
N ASP A 434 8.05 22.82 26.50
CA ASP A 434 9.16 22.70 27.46
C ASP A 434 10.46 23.18 26.81
N SER A 435 11.02 24.30 27.29
CA SER A 435 12.31 24.79 26.87
C SER A 435 13.40 23.76 27.24
N GLY A 436 14.06 23.19 26.25
CA GLY A 436 15.07 22.16 26.44
C GLY A 436 14.60 20.73 26.20
N ALA A 437 13.34 20.54 25.79
CA ALA A 437 12.81 19.22 25.39
C ALA A 437 13.53 18.60 24.19
N VAL A 438 14.29 19.39 23.45
CA VAL A 438 15.07 18.92 22.29
C VAL A 438 16.55 19.05 22.59
N ARG A 439 17.18 17.98 22.99
CA ARG A 439 18.64 17.89 23.19
C ARG A 439 19.27 17.16 21.99
N LEU A 440 20.36 17.73 21.47
CA LEU A 440 21.15 17.02 20.47
C LEU A 440 21.93 15.89 21.17
N ASP A 441 21.68 14.66 20.80
CA ASP A 441 22.54 13.53 21.21
C ASP A 441 23.84 13.62 20.39
N PRO A 442 24.98 13.88 21.02
CA PRO A 442 26.22 14.06 20.29
C PRO A 442 26.78 12.77 19.69
N LYS A 443 26.33 11.59 20.16
CA LYS A 443 26.75 10.29 19.62
C LYS A 443 25.90 9.89 18.42
N LEU A 444 24.61 10.15 18.46
CA LEU A 444 23.66 9.80 17.42
C LEU A 444 23.44 10.92 16.41
N GLN A 445 23.96 12.12 16.66
CA GLN A 445 23.73 13.34 15.88
C GLN A 445 22.24 13.61 15.59
N ARG A 446 21.37 13.18 16.49
CA ARG A 446 19.91 13.34 16.40
C ARG A 446 19.41 14.23 17.51
N ARG A 447 18.39 15.00 17.20
CA ARG A 447 17.59 15.72 18.22
C ARG A 447 16.72 14.67 18.93
N GLN A 448 16.87 14.60 20.24
CA GLN A 448 16.04 13.81 21.17
C GLN A 448 15.13 14.72 21.95
#